data_c16a08a63a8526389c277676cb9ed3ac
#
_entry.id   c16a08a63a8526389c277676cb9ed3ac
#
_cell.length_a   1.000
_cell.length_b   1.000
_cell.length_c   1.000
_cell.angle_alpha   90.00
_cell.angle_beta   90.00
_cell.angle_gamma   90.00
#
_symmetry.space_group_name_H-M   'P 1'
#
loop_
_entity.id
_entity.type
_entity.pdbx_description
1 polymer ?
#
loop_
_entity_poly.entity_id
_entity_poly.type
_entity_poly.pdbx_seq_one_letter_code
_entity_poly.pdbx_strand_id
1 'polypeptide(L)'
;MEFCQITQDTEEEVQSTLRDVATQNALIVQQELRENFNLLYSLADAISVSPDAVNAKSIAAQLGSFISTYEFKRIGFVSPDGQVITTDGYVQDLSCRDFFKDGMQGLPGITNTLQDRLGTPEPINVFSIPVYDQSDSIIGVLFATYRNQHFEEVLSVQSFNNQGFSCLVNQDGDLIATSSNAPASLQEATGYPII
;
A
#
# COMPACT_ATOMS: atom_id res chain seq x y z
N MET A 1 47.37 -9.64 16.42
CA MET A 1 46.15 -9.33 17.21
C MET A 1 45.46 -8.06 16.73
N GLU A 2 46.15 -7.02 16.31
CA GLU A 2 45.54 -5.74 15.85
C GLU A 2 44.66 -5.88 14.58
N PHE A 3 45.03 -6.69 13.61
CA PHE A 3 44.26 -6.85 12.36
C PHE A 3 42.85 -7.46 12.60
N CYS A 4 42.72 -8.40 13.51
CA CYS A 4 41.40 -8.98 13.85
C CYS A 4 40.48 -7.96 14.56
N GLN A 5 41.05 -7.08 15.36
CA GLN A 5 40.29 -6.08 16.11
C GLN A 5 39.76 -4.98 15.17
N ILE A 6 40.56 -4.49 14.25
CA ILE A 6 40.17 -3.48 13.25
C ILE A 6 39.07 -4.01 12.33
N THR A 7 39.11 -5.29 11.92
CA THR A 7 38.06 -5.89 11.10
C THR A 7 36.73 -6.00 11.84
N GLN A 8 36.77 -6.38 13.11
CA GLN A 8 35.59 -6.54 13.97
C GLN A 8 34.92 -5.18 14.28
N ASP A 9 35.73 -4.16 14.60
CA ASP A 9 35.23 -2.80 14.83
C ASP A 9 34.54 -2.23 13.56
N THR A 10 35.09 -2.51 12.38
CA THR A 10 34.51 -2.07 11.09
C THR A 10 33.20 -2.82 10.79
N GLU A 11 33.10 -4.10 11.07
CA GLU A 11 31.87 -4.89 10.88
C GLU A 11 30.75 -4.40 11.82
N GLU A 12 31.07 -4.11 13.08
CA GLU A 12 30.09 -3.57 14.04
C GLU A 12 29.58 -2.19 13.62
N GLU A 13 30.45 -1.31 13.14
CA GLU A 13 30.10 0.02 12.64
C GLU A 13 29.17 -0.07 11.40
N VAL A 14 29.50 -0.96 10.45
CA VAL A 14 28.66 -1.20 9.27
C VAL A 14 27.29 -1.76 9.67
N GLN A 15 27.24 -2.73 10.58
CA GLN A 15 25.96 -3.29 11.06
C GLN A 15 25.12 -2.24 11.79
N SER A 16 25.74 -1.37 12.61
CA SER A 16 25.05 -0.28 13.27
C SER A 16 24.44 0.68 12.25
N THR A 17 25.21 1.10 11.27
CA THR A 17 24.75 2.00 10.20
C THR A 17 23.59 1.38 9.39
N LEU A 18 23.67 0.09 9.07
CA LEU A 18 22.60 -0.63 8.36
C LEU A 18 21.29 -0.66 9.17
N ARG A 19 21.40 -0.88 10.49
CA ARG A 19 20.23 -0.86 11.39
C ARG A 19 19.59 0.53 11.45
N ASP A 20 20.41 1.57 11.55
CA ASP A 20 19.92 2.95 11.62
C ASP A 20 19.18 3.32 10.33
N VAL A 21 19.73 3.00 9.16
CA VAL A 21 19.09 3.22 7.86
C VAL A 21 17.79 2.43 7.74
N ALA A 22 17.80 1.14 8.09
CA ALA A 22 16.61 0.30 8.06
C ALA A 22 15.52 0.84 8.99
N THR A 23 15.90 1.31 10.19
CA THR A 23 14.97 1.90 11.16
C THR A 23 14.36 3.20 10.61
N GLN A 24 15.16 4.07 10.01
CA GLN A 24 14.66 5.31 9.40
C GLN A 24 13.70 5.02 8.25
N ASN A 25 14.05 4.12 7.33
CA ASN A 25 13.18 3.74 6.24
C ASN A 25 11.87 3.12 6.74
N ALA A 26 11.93 2.26 7.76
CA ALA A 26 10.74 1.67 8.36
C ALA A 26 9.81 2.73 8.98
N LEU A 27 10.35 3.76 9.64
CA LEU A 27 9.56 4.87 10.19
C LEU A 27 8.88 5.69 9.10
N ILE A 28 9.57 5.97 7.99
CA ILE A 28 9.00 6.71 6.86
C ILE A 28 7.85 5.90 6.24
N VAL A 29 8.08 4.62 5.93
CA VAL A 29 7.03 3.72 5.40
C VAL A 29 5.85 3.64 6.36
N GLN A 30 6.09 3.49 7.67
CA GLN A 30 5.04 3.44 8.68
C GLN A 30 4.21 4.72 8.72
N GLN A 31 4.85 5.88 8.60
CA GLN A 31 4.15 7.17 8.55
C GLN A 31 3.28 7.25 7.31
N GLU A 32 3.79 6.89 6.14
CA GLU A 32 3.06 6.91 4.88
C GLU A 32 1.85 5.97 4.90
N LEU A 33 2.01 4.75 5.39
CA LEU A 33 0.90 3.82 5.59
C LEU A 33 -0.18 4.43 6.50
N ARG A 34 0.23 5.05 7.60
CA ARG A 34 -0.69 5.70 8.56
C ARG A 34 -1.46 6.85 7.92
N GLU A 35 -0.80 7.70 7.14
CA GLU A 35 -1.41 8.82 6.45
C GLU A 35 -2.45 8.34 5.43
N ASN A 36 -2.13 7.31 4.65
CA ASN A 36 -3.04 6.71 3.69
C ASN A 36 -4.27 6.09 4.36
N PHE A 37 -4.11 5.37 5.48
CA PHE A 37 -5.24 4.83 6.23
C PHE A 37 -6.09 5.93 6.87
N ASN A 38 -5.49 6.96 7.46
CA ASN A 38 -6.22 8.08 8.05
C ASN A 38 -7.07 8.80 7.01
N LEU A 39 -6.55 8.97 5.80
CA LEU A 39 -7.33 9.53 4.71
C LEU A 39 -8.52 8.65 4.36
N LEU A 40 -8.31 7.34 4.18
CA LEU A 40 -9.39 6.42 3.87
C LEU A 40 -10.47 6.42 4.96
N TYR A 41 -10.09 6.45 6.25
CA TYR A 41 -11.06 6.56 7.35
C TYR A 41 -11.83 7.86 7.28
N SER A 42 -11.19 8.99 6.99
CA SER A 42 -11.89 10.29 6.82
C SER A 42 -12.89 10.27 5.66
N LEU A 43 -12.54 9.57 4.57
CA LEU A 43 -13.45 9.39 3.43
C LEU A 43 -14.60 8.43 3.76
N ALA A 44 -14.34 7.36 4.52
CA ALA A 44 -15.37 6.43 4.98
C ALA A 44 -16.38 7.12 5.89
N ASP A 45 -15.93 7.97 6.81
CA ASP A 45 -16.82 8.77 7.67
C ASP A 45 -17.72 9.68 6.85
N ALA A 46 -17.19 10.32 5.80
CA ALA A 46 -17.98 11.15 4.89
C ALA A 46 -19.05 10.36 4.13
N ILE A 47 -18.77 9.11 3.75
CA ILE A 47 -19.72 8.19 3.11
C ILE A 47 -20.81 7.77 4.11
N SER A 48 -20.44 7.46 5.35
CA SER A 48 -21.34 7.01 6.42
C SER A 48 -22.46 7.99 6.76
N VAL A 49 -22.19 9.29 6.62
CA VAL A 49 -23.16 10.37 6.94
C VAL A 49 -24.23 10.53 5.86
N SER A 50 -24.05 10.02 4.66
CA SER A 50 -24.97 10.17 3.53
C SER A 50 -25.35 8.82 2.91
N PRO A 51 -26.06 7.92 3.66
CA PRO A 51 -26.39 6.58 3.18
C PRO A 51 -27.27 6.55 1.91
N ASP A 52 -28.11 7.56 1.72
CA ASP A 52 -28.98 7.69 0.53
C ASP A 52 -28.20 8.10 -0.74
N ALA A 53 -26.97 8.60 -0.58
CA ALA A 53 -26.03 8.90 -1.67
C ALA A 53 -25.13 7.71 -2.02
N VAL A 54 -25.31 6.54 -1.43
CA VAL A 54 -24.50 5.31 -1.65
C VAL A 54 -24.82 4.70 -3.01
N ASN A 55 -24.82 5.52 -4.03
CA ASN A 55 -24.67 5.11 -5.40
C ASN A 55 -23.16 5.14 -5.69
N ALA A 56 -22.57 4.00 -6.01
CA ALA A 56 -21.13 3.85 -6.30
C ALA A 56 -20.61 4.94 -7.26
N LYS A 57 -21.45 5.38 -8.21
CA LYS A 57 -21.11 6.46 -9.15
C LYS A 57 -21.01 7.83 -8.48
N SER A 58 -21.89 8.15 -7.53
CA SER A 58 -21.85 9.41 -6.78
C SER A 58 -20.63 9.47 -5.88
N ILE A 59 -20.31 8.35 -5.21
CA ILE A 59 -19.13 8.21 -4.36
C ILE A 59 -17.87 8.34 -5.21
N ALA A 60 -17.78 7.64 -6.34
CA ALA A 60 -16.63 7.72 -7.22
C ALA A 60 -16.36 9.16 -7.70
N ALA A 61 -17.41 9.92 -8.01
CA ALA A 61 -17.29 11.33 -8.39
C ALA A 61 -16.77 12.22 -7.25
N GLN A 62 -17.22 11.99 -6.02
CA GLN A 62 -16.75 12.73 -4.85
C GLN A 62 -15.29 12.40 -4.52
N LEU A 63 -14.92 11.13 -4.59
CA LEU A 63 -13.57 10.65 -4.30
C LEU A 63 -12.53 11.08 -5.35
N GLY A 64 -12.97 11.39 -6.58
CA GLY A 64 -12.06 11.77 -7.67
C GLY A 64 -11.18 12.99 -7.37
N SER A 65 -11.66 13.94 -6.54
CA SER A 65 -10.88 15.12 -6.15
C SER A 65 -9.69 14.79 -5.22
N PHE A 66 -9.73 13.65 -4.54
CA PHE A 66 -8.69 13.25 -3.59
C PHE A 66 -7.52 12.53 -4.26
N ILE A 67 -7.72 11.93 -5.44
CA ILE A 67 -6.68 11.16 -6.14
C ILE A 67 -5.45 12.01 -6.44
N SER A 68 -5.64 13.22 -6.96
CA SER A 68 -4.54 14.10 -7.34
C SER A 68 -3.75 14.66 -6.16
N THR A 69 -4.34 14.64 -4.97
CA THR A 69 -3.71 15.19 -3.75
C THR A 69 -2.89 14.15 -3.01
N TYR A 70 -3.28 12.87 -3.10
CA TYR A 70 -2.74 11.80 -2.25
C TYR A 70 -2.07 10.66 -3.05
N GLU A 71 -1.77 10.89 -4.33
CA GLU A 71 -1.00 9.98 -5.20
C GLU A 71 -1.62 8.59 -5.40
N PHE A 72 -2.89 8.41 -5.02
CA PHE A 72 -3.59 7.19 -5.36
C PHE A 72 -3.84 7.09 -6.85
N LYS A 73 -3.70 5.92 -7.40
CA LYS A 73 -4.07 5.66 -8.80
C LYS A 73 -5.57 5.70 -8.99
N ARG A 74 -6.31 5.10 -8.07
CA ARG A 74 -7.78 5.08 -8.03
C ARG A 74 -8.29 4.83 -6.62
N ILE A 75 -9.51 5.25 -6.39
CA ILE A 75 -10.28 4.93 -5.19
C ILE A 75 -11.63 4.34 -5.63
N GLY A 76 -12.16 3.41 -4.86
CA GLY A 76 -13.47 2.82 -5.12
C GLY A 76 -14.16 2.38 -3.84
N PHE A 77 -15.49 2.42 -3.88
CA PHE A 77 -16.34 1.85 -2.83
C PHE A 77 -17.00 0.59 -3.37
N VAL A 78 -16.77 -0.53 -2.72
CA VAL A 78 -17.35 -1.83 -3.07
C VAL A 78 -18.58 -2.03 -2.21
N SER A 79 -19.75 -2.12 -2.84
CA SER A 79 -21.01 -2.41 -2.16
C SER A 79 -21.05 -3.87 -1.64
N PRO A 80 -21.96 -4.21 -0.70
CA PRO A 80 -21.99 -5.56 -0.10
C PRO A 80 -22.20 -6.70 -1.10
N ASP A 81 -22.73 -6.44 -2.28
CA ASP A 81 -22.89 -7.39 -3.39
C ASP A 81 -21.61 -7.53 -4.24
N GLY A 82 -20.51 -6.87 -3.86
CA GLY A 82 -19.22 -6.95 -4.53
C GLY A 82 -19.05 -5.99 -5.72
N GLN A 83 -20.07 -5.19 -6.05
CA GLN A 83 -20.01 -4.27 -7.19
C GLN A 83 -19.28 -2.98 -6.82
N VAL A 84 -18.46 -2.49 -7.75
CA VAL A 84 -17.74 -1.23 -7.61
C VAL A 84 -17.80 -0.41 -8.89
N ILE A 85 -17.79 0.93 -8.72
CA ILE A 85 -17.40 1.89 -9.74
C ILE A 85 -16.22 2.67 -9.17
N THR A 86 -15.07 2.59 -9.83
CA THR A 86 -13.87 3.32 -9.42
C THR A 86 -13.91 4.76 -9.91
N THR A 87 -13.06 5.61 -9.32
CA THR A 87 -12.94 7.03 -9.69
C THR A 87 -12.47 7.26 -11.13
N ASP A 88 -11.79 6.28 -11.74
CA ASP A 88 -11.40 6.27 -13.14
C ASP A 88 -12.44 5.56 -14.05
N GLY A 89 -13.62 5.22 -13.50
CA GLY A 89 -14.80 4.78 -14.24
C GLY A 89 -14.86 3.28 -14.54
N TYR A 90 -13.94 2.46 -14.00
CA TYR A 90 -14.06 1.01 -14.18
C TYR A 90 -15.20 0.45 -13.31
N VAL A 91 -15.95 -0.46 -13.91
CA VAL A 91 -17.03 -1.22 -13.24
C VAL A 91 -16.59 -2.66 -13.14
N GLN A 92 -16.58 -3.22 -11.93
CA GLN A 92 -16.15 -4.60 -11.69
C GLN A 92 -16.94 -5.25 -10.54
N ASP A 93 -16.92 -6.58 -10.54
CA ASP A 93 -17.25 -7.40 -9.39
C ASP A 93 -15.96 -7.78 -8.66
N LEU A 94 -15.81 -7.35 -7.42
CA LEU A 94 -14.66 -7.60 -6.56
C LEU A 94 -15.00 -8.57 -5.41
N SER A 95 -16.16 -9.24 -5.43
CA SER A 95 -16.64 -10.14 -4.37
C SER A 95 -15.67 -11.29 -4.06
N CYS A 96 -14.88 -11.72 -5.05
CA CYS A 96 -13.89 -12.79 -4.88
C CYS A 96 -12.55 -12.31 -4.29
N ARG A 97 -12.32 -10.99 -4.18
CA ARG A 97 -11.05 -10.43 -3.69
C ARG A 97 -10.91 -10.56 -2.19
N ASP A 98 -9.72 -10.95 -1.73
CA ASP A 98 -9.47 -11.16 -0.30
C ASP A 98 -9.60 -9.87 0.49
N PHE A 99 -9.05 -8.75 0.00
CA PHE A 99 -9.22 -7.45 0.67
C PHE A 99 -10.69 -7.03 0.86
N PHE A 100 -11.59 -7.43 -0.07
CA PHE A 100 -13.02 -7.20 0.08
C PHE A 100 -13.64 -8.12 1.14
N LYS A 101 -13.31 -9.41 1.12
CA LYS A 101 -13.78 -10.38 2.11
C LYS A 101 -13.35 -9.99 3.52
N ASP A 102 -12.09 -9.60 3.67
CA ASP A 102 -11.52 -9.16 4.94
C ASP A 102 -12.20 -7.87 5.42
N GLY A 103 -12.36 -6.89 4.53
CA GLY A 103 -13.08 -5.65 4.82
C GLY A 103 -14.53 -5.89 5.24
N MET A 104 -15.27 -6.81 4.61
CA MET A 104 -16.61 -7.20 5.02
C MET A 104 -16.66 -7.95 6.37
N GLN A 105 -15.52 -8.41 6.88
CA GLN A 105 -15.36 -8.94 8.24
C GLN A 105 -14.89 -7.88 9.26
N GLY A 106 -14.76 -6.63 8.83
CA GLY A 106 -14.30 -5.54 9.68
C GLY A 106 -12.77 -5.40 9.77
N LEU A 107 -12.02 -6.09 8.93
CA LEU A 107 -10.56 -6.09 8.94
C LEU A 107 -10.02 -5.10 7.89
N PRO A 108 -9.39 -3.99 8.31
CA PRO A 108 -8.65 -3.14 7.39
C PRO A 108 -7.33 -3.82 7.00
N GLY A 109 -6.83 -3.50 5.82
CA GLY A 109 -5.58 -4.10 5.37
C GLY A 109 -4.93 -3.43 4.18
N ILE A 110 -3.72 -3.89 3.88
CA ILE A 110 -3.01 -3.60 2.65
C ILE A 110 -2.62 -4.93 1.99
N THR A 111 -2.79 -5.03 0.69
CA THR A 111 -2.37 -6.22 -0.06
C THR A 111 -0.86 -6.24 -0.25
N ASN A 112 -0.29 -7.44 -0.44
CA ASN A 112 1.00 -7.57 -1.11
C ASN A 112 0.93 -6.91 -2.49
N THR A 113 2.09 -6.69 -3.11
CA THR A 113 2.12 -6.09 -4.44
C THR A 113 1.39 -6.98 -5.45
N LEU A 114 0.49 -6.37 -6.19
CA LEU A 114 -0.33 -6.99 -7.21
C LEU A 114 -0.06 -6.34 -8.57
N GLN A 115 -0.28 -7.09 -9.64
CA GLN A 115 -0.33 -6.50 -10.97
C GLN A 115 -1.70 -5.84 -11.21
N ASP A 116 -1.71 -4.54 -11.45
CA ASP A 116 -2.96 -3.87 -11.88
C ASP A 116 -3.42 -4.42 -13.23
N ARG A 117 -4.69 -4.80 -13.29
CA ARG A 117 -5.33 -5.29 -14.52
C ARG A 117 -6.26 -4.28 -15.16
N LEU A 118 -6.43 -3.12 -14.52
CA LEU A 118 -7.28 -2.06 -15.01
C LEU A 118 -6.42 -0.94 -15.59
N GLY A 119 -6.47 -0.78 -16.91
CA GLY A 119 -5.66 0.19 -17.62
C GLY A 119 -4.26 -0.31 -17.95
N THR A 120 -3.24 0.54 -17.76
CA THR A 120 -1.84 0.15 -17.98
C THR A 120 -1.39 -0.78 -16.85
N PRO A 121 -0.90 -2.00 -17.15
CA PRO A 121 -0.39 -2.91 -16.14
C PRO A 121 0.81 -2.28 -15.40
N GLU A 122 0.70 -2.20 -14.09
CA GLU A 122 1.76 -1.71 -13.21
C GLU A 122 1.64 -2.34 -11.82
N PRO A 123 2.74 -2.42 -11.07
CA PRO A 123 2.72 -2.91 -9.69
C PRO A 123 1.95 -1.96 -8.78
N ILE A 124 1.02 -2.52 -8.01
CA ILE A 124 0.18 -1.77 -7.07
C ILE A 124 0.02 -2.49 -5.75
N ASN A 125 -0.30 -1.72 -4.72
CA ASN A 125 -0.84 -2.21 -3.46
C ASN A 125 -2.25 -1.66 -3.27
N VAL A 126 -3.13 -2.42 -2.65
CA VAL A 126 -4.50 -1.99 -2.38
C VAL A 126 -4.67 -1.81 -0.88
N PHE A 127 -4.93 -0.59 -0.46
CA PHE A 127 -5.40 -0.27 0.89
C PHE A 127 -6.90 -0.47 0.94
N SER A 128 -7.41 -1.09 1.99
CA SER A 128 -8.83 -1.35 2.15
C SER A 128 -9.27 -1.16 3.60
N ILE A 129 -10.46 -0.60 3.77
CA ILE A 129 -11.08 -0.44 5.08
C ILE A 129 -12.58 -0.74 5.00
N PRO A 130 -13.19 -1.29 6.06
CA PRO A 130 -14.63 -1.39 6.17
C PRO A 130 -15.28 0.00 6.30
N VAL A 131 -16.46 0.16 5.74
CA VAL A 131 -17.29 1.35 5.92
C VAL A 131 -18.52 0.95 6.70
N TYR A 132 -18.77 1.67 7.80
CA TYR A 132 -19.88 1.41 8.71
C TYR A 132 -20.98 2.47 8.52
N ASP A 133 -22.22 2.08 8.76
CA ASP A 133 -23.33 3.02 8.90
C ASP A 133 -23.44 3.52 10.36
N GLN A 134 -24.46 4.35 10.62
CA GLN A 134 -24.73 4.89 11.97
C GLN A 134 -25.16 3.83 12.99
N SER A 135 -25.47 2.61 12.55
CA SER A 135 -25.84 1.46 13.40
C SER A 135 -24.69 0.47 13.60
N ASP A 136 -23.44 0.85 13.27
CA ASP A 136 -22.25 0.00 13.28
C ASP A 136 -22.35 -1.24 12.37
N SER A 137 -23.20 -1.19 11.34
CA SER A 137 -23.27 -2.25 10.33
C SER A 137 -22.34 -1.94 9.16
N ILE A 138 -21.63 -2.96 8.65
CA ILE A 138 -20.75 -2.77 7.50
C ILE A 138 -21.61 -2.63 6.24
N ILE A 139 -21.51 -1.49 5.57
CA ILE A 139 -22.25 -1.14 4.35
C ILE A 139 -21.42 -1.30 3.08
N GLY A 140 -20.15 -1.70 3.21
CA GLY A 140 -19.24 -1.94 2.11
C GLY A 140 -17.79 -1.77 2.49
N VAL A 141 -16.92 -1.77 1.49
CA VAL A 141 -15.46 -1.64 1.64
C VAL A 141 -14.98 -0.48 0.77
N LEU A 142 -14.31 0.47 1.39
CA LEU A 142 -13.59 1.53 0.69
C LEU A 142 -12.16 1.04 0.42
N PHE A 143 -11.69 1.19 -0.82
CA PHE A 143 -10.31 0.86 -1.15
C PHE A 143 -9.64 1.96 -1.96
N ALA A 144 -8.33 2.02 -1.85
CA ALA A 144 -7.48 2.85 -2.70
C ALA A 144 -6.32 2.04 -3.27
N THR A 145 -6.03 2.26 -4.54
CA THR A 145 -4.91 1.65 -5.24
C THR A 145 -3.72 2.60 -5.21
N TYR A 146 -2.61 2.12 -4.69
CA TYR A 146 -1.36 2.86 -4.52
C TYR A 146 -0.29 2.27 -5.44
N ARG A 147 0.49 3.13 -6.11
CA ARG A 147 1.57 2.66 -6.97
C ARG A 147 2.75 2.18 -6.15
N ASN A 148 3.25 1.00 -6.43
CA ASN A 148 4.41 0.45 -5.72
C ASN A 148 5.67 1.32 -5.89
N GLN A 149 5.76 2.10 -6.98
CA GLN A 149 6.85 3.02 -7.24
C GLN A 149 7.12 3.99 -6.07
N HIS A 150 6.10 4.39 -5.31
CA HIS A 150 6.28 5.26 -4.14
C HIS A 150 7.09 4.58 -3.04
N PHE A 151 6.88 3.28 -2.80
CA PHE A 151 7.73 2.54 -1.87
C PHE A 151 9.17 2.44 -2.37
N GLU A 152 9.37 2.27 -3.68
CA GLU A 152 10.71 2.28 -4.29
C GLU A 152 11.42 3.61 -4.07
N GLU A 153 10.71 4.73 -4.21
CA GLU A 153 11.24 6.07 -3.99
C GLU A 153 11.63 6.29 -2.52
N VAL A 154 10.76 5.92 -1.57
CA VAL A 154 11.04 5.97 -0.13
C VAL A 154 12.26 5.12 0.25
N LEU A 155 12.37 3.93 -0.33
CA LEU A 155 13.48 3.01 -0.08
C LEU A 155 14.78 3.43 -0.75
N SER A 156 14.73 4.36 -1.72
CA SER A 156 15.90 4.82 -2.48
C SER A 156 16.77 5.84 -1.73
N VAL A 157 16.62 5.91 -0.40
CA VAL A 157 17.50 6.73 0.43
C VAL A 157 18.95 6.27 0.25
N GLN A 158 19.79 7.20 -0.19
CA GLN A 158 21.20 6.93 -0.51
C GLN A 158 21.98 6.49 0.72
N SER A 159 22.34 5.22 0.77
CA SER A 159 23.19 4.63 1.79
C SER A 159 24.50 4.17 1.17
N PHE A 160 25.60 4.31 1.90
CA PHE A 160 26.92 3.80 1.49
C PHE A 160 27.37 4.26 0.09
N ASN A 161 27.26 5.56 -0.24
CA ASN A 161 27.63 6.09 -1.56
C ASN A 161 26.93 5.37 -2.74
N ASN A 162 25.65 5.06 -2.61
CA ASN A 162 24.83 4.28 -3.56
C ASN A 162 25.26 2.81 -3.77
N GLN A 163 26.02 2.23 -2.85
CA GLN A 163 26.43 0.81 -2.94
C GLN A 163 25.49 -0.12 -2.16
N GLY A 164 24.66 0.42 -1.27
CA GLY A 164 23.63 -0.32 -0.55
C GLY A 164 22.29 -0.25 -1.24
N PHE A 165 21.40 -1.20 -0.95
CA PHE A 165 19.98 -1.16 -1.34
C PHE A 165 19.10 -1.53 -0.16
N SER A 166 17.84 -1.15 -0.22
CA SER A 166 16.82 -1.44 0.81
C SER A 166 15.70 -2.28 0.23
N CYS A 167 15.13 -3.13 1.07
CA CYS A 167 13.96 -3.95 0.74
C CYS A 167 12.87 -3.76 1.78
N LEU A 168 11.62 -3.79 1.34
CA LEU A 168 10.44 -3.90 2.19
C LEU A 168 9.90 -5.31 2.07
N VAL A 169 9.72 -5.98 3.20
CA VAL A 169 9.15 -7.33 3.26
C VAL A 169 7.93 -7.34 4.19
N ASN A 170 6.97 -8.23 3.93
CA ASN A 170 5.86 -8.48 4.84
C ASN A 170 6.24 -9.39 6.01
N GLN A 171 5.27 -9.72 6.88
CA GLN A 171 5.50 -10.60 8.04
C GLN A 171 5.85 -12.04 7.64
N ASP A 172 5.43 -12.49 6.46
CA ASP A 172 5.70 -13.83 5.92
C ASP A 172 7.05 -13.90 5.20
N GLY A 173 7.75 -12.75 5.06
CA GLY A 173 9.02 -12.63 4.37
C GLY A 173 8.91 -12.40 2.87
N ASP A 174 7.70 -12.19 2.34
CA ASP A 174 7.52 -11.88 0.92
C ASP A 174 8.02 -10.47 0.62
N LEU A 175 8.68 -10.33 -0.50
CA LEU A 175 9.23 -9.06 -0.97
C LEU A 175 8.10 -8.17 -1.52
N ILE A 176 7.93 -7.00 -0.90
CA ILE A 176 6.92 -6.00 -1.31
C ILE A 176 7.51 -4.99 -2.28
N ALA A 177 8.67 -4.41 -1.94
CA ALA A 177 9.33 -3.41 -2.75
C ALA A 177 10.85 -3.44 -2.52
N THR A 178 11.59 -2.90 -3.48
CA THR A 178 13.04 -2.68 -3.37
C THR A 178 13.38 -1.27 -3.80
N SER A 179 14.50 -0.76 -3.31
CA SER A 179 15.05 0.49 -3.86
C SER A 179 15.46 0.31 -5.32
N SER A 180 15.45 1.40 -6.08
CA SER A 180 15.74 1.40 -7.53
C SER A 180 17.13 0.88 -7.90
N ASN A 181 18.07 0.93 -6.97
CA ASN A 181 19.45 0.44 -7.13
C ASN A 181 19.65 -1.02 -6.68
N ALA A 182 18.56 -1.72 -6.30
CA ALA A 182 18.65 -3.14 -5.95
C ALA A 182 19.06 -4.00 -7.17
N PRO A 183 19.75 -5.14 -6.96
CA PRO A 183 20.10 -6.07 -8.03
C PRO A 183 18.86 -6.51 -8.83
N ALA A 184 18.98 -6.65 -10.16
CA ALA A 184 17.89 -7.04 -11.04
C ALA A 184 17.20 -8.34 -10.59
N SER A 185 17.96 -9.30 -10.04
CA SER A 185 17.41 -10.55 -9.51
C SER A 185 16.43 -10.35 -8.34
N LEU A 186 16.61 -9.29 -7.54
CA LEU A 186 15.65 -8.93 -6.47
C LEU A 186 14.48 -8.14 -7.01
N GLN A 187 14.69 -7.28 -8.00
CA GLN A 187 13.61 -6.55 -8.66
C GLN A 187 12.66 -7.50 -9.42
N GLU A 188 13.20 -8.56 -10.02
CA GLU A 188 12.43 -9.62 -10.66
C GLU A 188 11.74 -10.55 -9.64
N ALA A 189 12.31 -10.72 -8.45
CA ALA A 189 11.74 -11.53 -7.38
C ALA A 189 10.51 -10.89 -6.70
N THR A 190 10.24 -9.60 -6.93
CA THR A 190 8.94 -8.98 -6.64
C THR A 190 7.85 -9.56 -7.55
N GLY A 191 7.98 -10.85 -7.91
CA GLY A 191 7.08 -11.58 -8.78
C GLY A 191 5.64 -11.45 -8.32
N TYR A 192 4.91 -10.61 -9.02
CA TYR A 192 3.51 -10.31 -8.74
C TYR A 192 2.69 -11.58 -8.92
N PRO A 193 1.99 -12.08 -7.90
CA PRO A 193 1.07 -13.17 -8.11
C PRO A 193 0.07 -12.76 -9.18
N ILE A 194 0.08 -13.48 -10.28
CA ILE A 194 -0.93 -13.35 -11.33
C ILE A 194 -2.21 -13.96 -10.77
N ILE A 195 -3.07 -13.12 -10.21
CA ILE A 195 -4.39 -13.53 -9.72
C ILE A 195 -5.42 -13.42 -10.84
#